data_9c91c001c191fa7ca336ec91e3d753a1
#
_entry.id   9c91c001c191fa7ca336ec91e3d753a1
#
_cell.length_a   1.000
_cell.length_b   1.000
_cell.length_c   1.000
_cell.angle_alpha   90.00
_cell.angle_beta   90.00
_cell.angle_gamma   90.00
#
_symmetry.space_group_name_H-M   'P 1'
#
loop_
_entity.id
_entity.type
_entity.pdbx_description
1 polymer ?
#
loop_
_entity_poly.entity_id
_entity_poly.type
_entity_poly.pdbx_seq_one_letter_code
_entity_poly.pdbx_strand_id
1 'polypeptide(L)'
;MSDFNRNVAAAQRVGADRALAIDAGLRAHMIRVYNYMAAAVGVTGVIAWLTFQMSATTNSAGQLVLTPLGQTLFGSWIVFALILAPLALVFFLSWRIDSLQAGTARLLFFVYAALLGVSLASIFLAYTESSITRVFFISAAAFGALSLWGYTTQRDLTGMGSFLIMGLFGIILASLVNLFLKSNAMDFIISIVGVLVFAGLTAWDTQKIKEMYDPMDDGTIGGRKAVMGALSLYLDFINLFLMLLRLVGDRR
;
A
#
# COMPACT_ATOMS: atom_id res chain seq x y z
N MET A 1 41.15 -29.53 -29.88
CA MET A 1 40.84 -29.23 -28.44
C MET A 1 40.69 -27.75 -28.15
N SER A 2 41.32 -26.83 -28.85
CA SER A 2 41.24 -25.37 -28.60
C SER A 2 39.88 -24.72 -28.93
N ASP A 3 39.18 -25.22 -29.97
CA ASP A 3 37.92 -24.61 -30.43
C ASP A 3 36.73 -25.01 -29.56
N PHE A 4 36.74 -26.23 -29.01
CA PHE A 4 35.72 -26.66 -28.03
C PHE A 4 35.78 -25.83 -26.76
N ASN A 5 36.97 -25.58 -26.21
CA ASN A 5 37.15 -24.75 -25.02
C ASN A 5 36.78 -23.29 -25.27
N ARG A 6 37.00 -22.75 -26.46
CA ARG A 6 36.56 -21.41 -26.85
C ARG A 6 35.04 -21.31 -26.94
N ASN A 7 34.39 -22.31 -27.52
CA ASN A 7 32.92 -22.36 -27.62
C ASN A 7 32.26 -22.51 -26.25
N VAL A 8 32.80 -23.31 -25.34
CA VAL A 8 32.32 -23.44 -23.96
C VAL A 8 32.48 -22.14 -23.19
N ALA A 9 33.66 -21.49 -23.30
CA ALA A 9 33.88 -20.19 -22.64
C ALA A 9 32.99 -19.08 -23.21
N ALA A 10 32.70 -19.06 -24.51
CA ALA A 10 31.76 -18.13 -25.12
C ALA A 10 30.34 -18.39 -24.65
N ALA A 11 29.88 -19.63 -24.57
CA ALA A 11 28.56 -19.99 -24.05
C ALA A 11 28.38 -19.61 -22.57
N GLN A 12 29.41 -19.80 -21.75
CA GLN A 12 29.41 -19.40 -20.35
C GLN A 12 29.32 -17.87 -20.19
N ARG A 13 30.04 -17.10 -21.02
CA ARG A 13 29.96 -15.62 -21.02
C ARG A 13 28.56 -15.14 -21.41
N VAL A 14 27.99 -15.69 -22.47
CA VAL A 14 26.63 -15.34 -22.91
C VAL A 14 25.60 -15.67 -21.80
N GLY A 15 25.77 -16.79 -21.09
CA GLY A 15 24.94 -17.15 -19.96
C GLY A 15 25.08 -16.18 -18.79
N ALA A 16 26.30 -15.78 -18.44
CA ALA A 16 26.58 -14.81 -17.38
C ALA A 16 26.03 -13.40 -17.72
N ASP A 17 26.23 -12.93 -18.95
CA ASP A 17 25.72 -11.63 -19.40
C ASP A 17 24.18 -11.61 -19.39
N ARG A 18 23.54 -12.72 -19.76
CA ARG A 18 22.09 -12.84 -19.70
C ARG A 18 21.57 -12.86 -18.26
N ALA A 19 22.24 -13.53 -17.34
CA ALA A 19 21.88 -13.54 -15.92
C ALA A 19 22.00 -12.13 -15.31
N LEU A 20 23.08 -11.40 -15.61
CA LEU A 20 23.25 -10.02 -15.17
C LEU A 20 22.18 -9.07 -15.75
N ALA A 21 21.78 -9.28 -17.00
CA ALA A 21 20.71 -8.47 -17.62
C ALA A 21 19.35 -8.74 -16.96
N ILE A 22 19.05 -9.99 -16.58
CA ILE A 22 17.82 -10.36 -15.85
C ILE A 22 17.83 -9.71 -14.47
N ASP A 23 18.93 -9.76 -13.72
CA ASP A 23 19.07 -9.13 -12.41
C ASP A 23 18.91 -7.60 -12.48
N ALA A 24 19.49 -6.95 -13.49
CA ALA A 24 19.34 -5.52 -13.70
C ALA A 24 17.88 -5.14 -14.03
N GLY A 25 17.20 -5.92 -14.84
CA GLY A 25 15.79 -5.74 -15.18
C GLY A 25 14.87 -5.93 -13.98
N LEU A 26 15.08 -6.98 -13.19
CA LEU A 26 14.34 -7.21 -11.94
C LEU A 26 14.51 -6.04 -10.98
N ARG A 27 15.75 -5.58 -10.79
CA ARG A 27 16.03 -4.42 -9.94
C ARG A 27 15.29 -3.17 -10.42
N ALA A 28 15.31 -2.90 -11.72
CA ALA A 28 14.60 -1.77 -12.32
C ALA A 28 13.08 -1.87 -12.13
N HIS A 29 12.52 -3.10 -12.26
CA HIS A 29 11.11 -3.37 -11.97
C HIS A 29 10.76 -3.05 -10.51
N MET A 30 11.50 -3.58 -9.54
CA MET A 30 11.26 -3.33 -8.12
C MET A 30 11.39 -1.85 -7.76
N ILE A 31 12.42 -1.16 -8.24
CA ILE A 31 12.58 0.29 -8.03
C ILE A 31 11.36 1.06 -8.57
N ARG A 32 10.83 0.69 -9.73
CA ARG A 32 9.62 1.30 -10.30
C ARG A 32 8.40 1.08 -9.42
N VAL A 33 8.21 -0.13 -8.90
CA VAL A 33 7.12 -0.48 -7.96
C VAL A 33 7.20 0.39 -6.70
N TYR A 34 8.37 0.44 -6.04
CA TYR A 34 8.55 1.26 -4.83
C TYR A 34 8.41 2.76 -5.09
N ASN A 35 8.88 3.25 -6.22
CA ASN A 35 8.72 4.67 -6.57
C ASN A 35 7.24 5.03 -6.78
N TYR A 36 6.45 4.18 -7.44
CA TYR A 36 5.02 4.42 -7.60
C TYR A 36 4.30 4.35 -6.26
N MET A 37 4.60 3.35 -5.43
CA MET A 37 4.03 3.21 -4.09
C MET A 37 4.36 4.42 -3.22
N ALA A 38 5.63 4.81 -3.11
CA ALA A 38 6.06 5.92 -2.29
C ALA A 38 5.47 7.27 -2.77
N ALA A 39 5.42 7.49 -4.09
CA ALA A 39 4.77 8.67 -4.66
C ALA A 39 3.26 8.70 -4.34
N ALA A 40 2.57 7.56 -4.43
CA ALA A 40 1.15 7.46 -4.08
C ALA A 40 0.90 7.71 -2.59
N VAL A 41 1.75 7.18 -1.69
CA VAL A 41 1.69 7.50 -0.25
C VAL A 41 1.91 8.99 -0.01
N GLY A 42 2.87 9.61 -0.71
CA GLY A 42 3.10 11.06 -0.65
C GLY A 42 1.88 11.86 -1.11
N VAL A 43 1.27 11.48 -2.24
CA VAL A 43 0.02 12.11 -2.74
C VAL A 43 -1.10 11.98 -1.72
N THR A 44 -1.31 10.79 -1.15
CA THR A 44 -2.31 10.56 -0.11
C THR A 44 -2.08 11.44 1.11
N GLY A 45 -0.85 11.51 1.61
CA GLY A 45 -0.51 12.32 2.79
C GLY A 45 -0.73 13.82 2.56
N VAL A 46 -0.26 14.34 1.42
CA VAL A 46 -0.43 15.76 1.06
C VAL A 46 -1.92 16.11 0.90
N ILE A 47 -2.68 15.29 0.19
CA ILE A 47 -4.12 15.53 -0.01
C ILE A 47 -4.89 15.40 1.31
N ALA A 48 -4.56 14.43 2.15
CA ALA A 48 -5.19 14.28 3.46
C ALA A 48 -4.95 15.52 4.34
N TRP A 49 -3.72 16.01 4.38
CA TRP A 49 -3.37 17.20 5.14
C TRP A 49 -4.04 18.46 4.58
N LEU A 50 -4.01 18.68 3.26
CA LEU A 50 -4.68 19.82 2.62
C LEU A 50 -6.20 19.80 2.86
N THR A 51 -6.82 18.62 2.70
CA THR A 51 -8.26 18.45 2.95
C THR A 51 -8.59 18.75 4.41
N PHE A 52 -7.77 18.30 5.37
CA PHE A 52 -7.94 18.62 6.78
C PHE A 52 -7.84 20.12 7.03
N GLN A 53 -6.82 20.81 6.51
CA GLN A 53 -6.63 22.25 6.68
C GLN A 53 -7.81 23.08 6.13
N MET A 54 -8.44 22.62 5.07
CA MET A 54 -9.63 23.26 4.50
C MET A 54 -10.93 22.91 5.24
N SER A 55 -10.96 21.75 5.91
CA SER A 55 -12.17 21.17 6.52
C SER A 55 -12.30 21.46 8.01
N ALA A 56 -11.24 21.92 8.68
CA ALA A 56 -11.24 22.19 10.11
C ALA A 56 -10.53 23.51 10.43
N THR A 57 -11.00 24.17 11.47
CA THR A 57 -10.40 25.41 12.00
C THR A 57 -10.46 25.39 13.53
N THR A 58 -9.67 26.24 14.17
CA THR A 58 -9.68 26.37 15.63
C THR A 58 -10.53 27.59 16.03
N ASN A 59 -11.50 27.38 16.91
CA ASN A 59 -12.31 28.48 17.44
C ASN A 59 -11.53 29.29 18.49
N SER A 60 -12.12 30.39 18.97
CA SER A 60 -11.54 31.29 20.01
C SER A 60 -11.28 30.57 21.35
N ALA A 61 -11.90 29.40 21.59
CA ALA A 61 -11.70 28.60 22.80
C ALA A 61 -10.61 27.51 22.60
N GLY A 62 -9.89 27.53 21.46
CA GLY A 62 -8.85 26.51 21.15
C GLY A 62 -9.39 25.15 20.71
N GLN A 63 -10.70 25.03 20.48
CA GLN A 63 -11.32 23.77 20.07
C GLN A 63 -11.35 23.64 18.54
N LEU A 64 -11.11 22.43 18.03
CA LEU A 64 -11.21 22.12 16.62
C LEU A 64 -12.69 22.07 16.21
N VAL A 65 -13.08 22.87 15.22
CA VAL A 65 -14.43 22.92 14.67
C VAL A 65 -14.39 22.71 13.15
N LEU A 66 -15.41 22.05 12.62
CA LEU A 66 -15.53 21.84 11.18
C LEU A 66 -15.96 23.12 10.48
N THR A 67 -15.28 23.46 9.39
CA THR A 67 -15.71 24.47 8.42
C THR A 67 -16.97 24.02 7.68
N PRO A 68 -17.67 24.88 6.91
CA PRO A 68 -18.77 24.46 6.06
C PRO A 68 -18.39 23.32 5.10
N LEU A 69 -17.17 23.35 4.56
CA LEU A 69 -16.63 22.25 3.73
C LEU A 69 -16.45 20.96 4.55
N GLY A 70 -15.90 21.05 5.77
CA GLY A 70 -15.74 19.91 6.66
C GLY A 70 -17.08 19.29 7.07
N GLN A 71 -18.08 20.11 7.33
CA GLN A 71 -19.45 19.63 7.61
C GLN A 71 -20.05 18.91 6.40
N THR A 72 -19.81 19.40 5.19
CA THR A 72 -20.26 18.76 3.97
C THR A 72 -19.56 17.41 3.75
N LEU A 73 -18.23 17.34 3.91
CA LEU A 73 -17.46 16.14 3.67
C LEU A 73 -17.67 15.05 4.75
N PHE A 74 -17.67 15.45 6.02
CA PHE A 74 -17.64 14.50 7.15
C PHE A 74 -18.93 14.48 7.97
N GLY A 75 -19.79 15.49 7.86
CA GLY A 75 -21.05 15.59 8.58
C GLY A 75 -22.29 15.21 7.76
N SER A 76 -22.15 14.87 6.48
CA SER A 76 -23.25 14.55 5.59
C SER A 76 -23.15 13.13 5.02
N TRP A 77 -24.14 12.73 4.20
CA TRP A 77 -24.12 11.43 3.49
C TRP A 77 -22.90 11.28 2.54
N ILE A 78 -22.22 12.37 2.19
CA ILE A 78 -21.02 12.36 1.33
C ILE A 78 -19.89 11.53 1.95
N VAL A 79 -19.85 11.38 3.27
CA VAL A 79 -18.88 10.50 3.95
C VAL A 79 -18.94 9.05 3.42
N PHE A 80 -20.14 8.56 3.09
CA PHE A 80 -20.27 7.22 2.50
C PHE A 80 -19.67 7.15 1.10
N ALA A 81 -19.83 8.22 0.29
CA ALA A 81 -19.18 8.30 -1.01
C ALA A 81 -17.65 8.35 -0.87
N LEU A 82 -17.12 9.08 0.11
CA LEU A 82 -15.68 9.13 0.37
C LEU A 82 -15.10 7.78 0.79
N ILE A 83 -15.85 6.95 1.49
CA ILE A 83 -15.42 5.60 1.88
C ILE A 83 -15.55 4.64 0.70
N LEU A 84 -16.64 4.71 -0.05
CA LEU A 84 -16.96 3.75 -1.11
C LEU A 84 -16.23 4.04 -2.42
N ALA A 85 -15.94 5.30 -2.76
CA ALA A 85 -15.30 5.66 -4.03
C ALA A 85 -13.88 5.07 -4.18
N PRO A 86 -12.97 5.16 -3.18
CA PRO A 86 -11.69 4.46 -3.26
C PRO A 86 -11.87 2.95 -3.37
N LEU A 87 -12.81 2.36 -2.63
CA LEU A 87 -13.09 0.92 -2.67
C LEU A 87 -13.55 0.49 -4.07
N ALA A 88 -14.49 1.21 -4.65
CA ALA A 88 -14.97 0.94 -6.02
C ALA A 88 -13.84 1.07 -7.04
N LEU A 89 -12.98 2.09 -6.91
CA LEU A 89 -11.89 2.33 -7.84
C LEU A 89 -10.79 1.27 -7.75
N VAL A 90 -10.46 0.78 -6.55
CA VAL A 90 -9.47 -0.30 -6.41
C VAL A 90 -10.00 -1.62 -6.99
N PHE A 91 -11.27 -1.94 -6.79
CA PHE A 91 -11.89 -3.11 -7.45
C PHE A 91 -11.92 -2.97 -8.96
N PHE A 92 -12.31 -1.79 -9.48
CA PHE A 92 -12.30 -1.51 -10.90
C PHE A 92 -10.91 -1.67 -11.50
N LEU A 93 -9.89 -1.06 -10.88
CA LEU A 93 -8.51 -1.15 -11.33
C LEU A 93 -8.01 -2.59 -11.32
N SER A 94 -8.25 -3.35 -10.24
CA SER A 94 -7.83 -4.75 -10.12
C SER A 94 -8.50 -5.64 -11.16
N TRP A 95 -9.79 -5.42 -11.44
CA TRP A 95 -10.53 -6.23 -12.41
C TRP A 95 -10.16 -5.91 -13.88
N ARG A 96 -9.90 -4.63 -14.18
CA ARG A 96 -9.67 -4.16 -15.56
C ARG A 96 -8.20 -4.02 -15.93
N ILE A 97 -7.28 -4.32 -15.04
CA ILE A 97 -5.85 -4.06 -15.23
C ILE A 97 -5.30 -4.64 -16.54
N ASP A 98 -5.71 -5.86 -16.91
CA ASP A 98 -5.23 -6.56 -18.11
C ASP A 98 -5.70 -5.91 -19.41
N SER A 99 -6.80 -5.15 -19.37
CA SER A 99 -7.34 -4.43 -20.54
C SER A 99 -6.88 -2.96 -20.63
N LEU A 100 -6.25 -2.42 -19.57
CA LEU A 100 -5.80 -1.04 -19.52
C LEU A 100 -4.40 -0.87 -20.13
N GLN A 101 -4.13 0.31 -20.68
CA GLN A 101 -2.77 0.72 -20.99
C GLN A 101 -2.02 1.05 -19.69
N ALA A 102 -0.71 0.82 -19.65
CA ALA A 102 0.11 1.06 -18.45
C ALA A 102 0.02 2.52 -17.96
N GLY A 103 -0.08 3.49 -18.88
CA GLY A 103 -0.28 4.91 -18.54
C GLY A 103 -1.61 5.19 -17.84
N THR A 104 -2.70 4.61 -18.35
CA THR A 104 -4.05 4.73 -17.76
C THR A 104 -4.11 4.04 -16.39
N ALA A 105 -3.55 2.85 -16.26
CA ALA A 105 -3.48 2.14 -14.98
C ALA A 105 -2.73 2.97 -13.92
N ARG A 106 -1.59 3.58 -14.29
CA ARG A 106 -0.84 4.47 -13.42
C ARG A 106 -1.65 5.72 -13.03
N LEU A 107 -2.32 6.37 -13.97
CA LEU A 107 -3.18 7.52 -13.67
C LEU A 107 -4.28 7.16 -12.67
N LEU A 108 -5.00 6.06 -12.90
CA LEU A 108 -6.06 5.58 -12.02
C LEU A 108 -5.53 5.24 -10.62
N PHE A 109 -4.32 4.70 -10.52
CA PHE A 109 -3.68 4.44 -9.23
C PHE A 109 -3.42 5.75 -8.46
N PHE A 110 -2.93 6.81 -9.10
CA PHE A 110 -2.76 8.10 -8.44
C PHE A 110 -4.09 8.80 -8.11
N VAL A 111 -5.12 8.65 -8.95
CA VAL A 111 -6.48 9.11 -8.64
C VAL A 111 -7.01 8.38 -7.40
N TYR A 112 -6.79 7.06 -7.32
CA TYR A 112 -7.11 6.27 -6.14
C TYR A 112 -6.41 6.79 -4.87
N ALA A 113 -5.10 7.04 -4.95
CA ALA A 113 -4.32 7.58 -3.84
C ALA A 113 -4.84 8.96 -3.39
N ALA A 114 -5.24 9.81 -4.34
CA ALA A 114 -5.83 11.11 -4.09
C ALA A 114 -7.20 11.00 -3.38
N LEU A 115 -8.09 10.16 -3.89
CA LEU A 115 -9.40 9.91 -3.28
C LEU A 115 -9.27 9.35 -1.86
N LEU A 116 -8.35 8.40 -1.67
CA LEU A 116 -8.07 7.86 -0.34
C LEU A 116 -7.51 8.93 0.60
N GLY A 117 -6.68 9.85 0.08
CA GLY A 117 -6.20 11.01 0.84
C GLY A 117 -7.33 11.89 1.38
N VAL A 118 -8.34 12.20 0.55
CA VAL A 118 -9.53 12.93 1.00
C VAL A 118 -10.27 12.16 2.11
N SER A 119 -10.44 10.85 1.96
CA SER A 119 -11.08 10.00 2.97
C SER A 119 -10.30 9.97 4.28
N LEU A 120 -8.97 9.85 4.20
CA LEU A 120 -8.08 9.78 5.36
C LEU A 120 -7.88 11.12 6.06
N ALA A 121 -8.35 12.25 5.50
CA ALA A 121 -8.32 13.53 6.20
C ALA A 121 -9.06 13.48 7.56
N SER A 122 -10.05 12.59 7.70
CA SER A 122 -10.76 12.33 8.96
C SER A 122 -9.86 11.87 10.11
N ILE A 123 -8.71 11.25 9.83
CA ILE A 123 -7.78 10.83 10.90
C ILE A 123 -7.17 12.03 11.65
N PHE A 124 -7.00 13.17 10.99
CA PHE A 124 -6.52 14.40 11.63
C PHE A 124 -7.54 15.01 12.58
N LEU A 125 -8.84 14.66 12.43
CA LEU A 125 -9.88 15.04 13.38
C LEU A 125 -9.82 14.17 14.65
N ALA A 126 -9.40 12.91 14.52
CA ALA A 126 -9.39 11.92 15.60
C ALA A 126 -8.06 11.85 16.36
N TYR A 127 -6.93 12.11 15.69
CA TYR A 127 -5.59 11.96 16.23
C TYR A 127 -4.78 13.27 16.14
N THR A 128 -3.78 13.40 17.02
CA THR A 128 -2.87 14.56 16.97
C THR A 128 -1.92 14.45 15.79
N GLU A 129 -1.53 15.58 15.19
CA GLU A 129 -0.61 15.61 14.05
C GLU A 129 0.76 15.01 14.40
N SER A 130 1.25 15.27 15.62
CA SER A 130 2.49 14.69 16.12
C SER A 130 2.44 13.17 16.19
N SER A 131 1.30 12.61 16.60
CA SER A 131 1.10 11.17 16.68
C SER A 131 1.00 10.55 15.28
N ILE A 132 0.25 11.17 14.36
CA ILE A 132 0.17 10.73 12.96
C ILE A 132 1.57 10.67 12.35
N THR A 133 2.36 11.73 12.51
CA THR A 133 3.73 11.79 11.98
C THR A 133 4.63 10.71 12.60
N ARG A 134 4.61 10.56 13.92
CA ARG A 134 5.40 9.53 14.63
C ARG A 134 5.06 8.12 14.15
N VAL A 135 3.76 7.80 14.09
CA VAL A 135 3.30 6.47 13.66
C VAL A 135 3.59 6.23 12.18
N PHE A 136 3.51 7.27 11.34
CA PHE A 136 3.89 7.17 9.93
C PHE A 136 5.35 6.71 9.76
N PHE A 137 6.29 7.32 10.47
CA PHE A 137 7.70 6.92 10.39
C PHE A 137 7.96 5.53 10.99
N ILE A 138 7.26 5.15 12.07
CA ILE A 138 7.32 3.79 12.62
C ILE A 138 6.83 2.78 11.57
N SER A 139 5.69 3.07 10.93
CA SER A 139 5.13 2.22 9.88
C SER A 139 6.07 2.11 8.67
N ALA A 140 6.68 3.22 8.26
CA ALA A 140 7.62 3.25 7.15
C ALA A 140 8.89 2.41 7.44
N ALA A 141 9.41 2.49 8.67
CA ALA A 141 10.56 1.68 9.09
C ALA A 141 10.22 0.18 9.15
N ALA A 142 9.07 -0.18 9.75
CA ALA A 142 8.59 -1.55 9.82
C ALA A 142 8.32 -2.13 8.42
N PHE A 143 7.61 -1.38 7.57
CA PHE A 143 7.33 -1.75 6.18
C PHE A 143 8.64 -1.97 5.40
N GLY A 144 9.60 -1.05 5.49
CA GLY A 144 10.89 -1.16 4.81
C GLY A 144 11.67 -2.40 5.23
N ALA A 145 11.72 -2.71 6.53
CA ALA A 145 12.37 -3.90 7.04
C ALA A 145 11.69 -5.20 6.56
N LEU A 146 10.37 -5.26 6.62
CA LEU A 146 9.58 -6.43 6.18
C LEU A 146 9.66 -6.65 4.67
N SER A 147 9.58 -5.58 3.90
CA SER A 147 9.72 -5.61 2.46
C SER A 147 11.13 -6.04 2.04
N LEU A 148 12.19 -5.56 2.71
CA LEU A 148 13.55 -6.00 2.48
C LEU A 148 13.73 -7.48 2.80
N TRP A 149 13.12 -7.96 3.89
CA TRP A 149 13.12 -9.38 4.22
C TRP A 149 12.38 -10.21 3.16
N GLY A 150 11.19 -9.79 2.71
CA GLY A 150 10.44 -10.45 1.64
C GLY A 150 11.20 -10.51 0.31
N TYR A 151 11.98 -9.45 -0.01
CA TYR A 151 12.81 -9.41 -1.21
C TYR A 151 14.01 -10.37 -1.15
N THR A 152 14.63 -10.49 0.03
CA THR A 152 15.90 -11.24 0.21
C THR A 152 15.73 -12.68 0.64
N THR A 153 14.59 -13.03 1.25
CA THR A 153 14.35 -14.39 1.75
C THR A 153 14.36 -15.43 0.62
N GLN A 154 14.95 -16.58 0.93
CA GLN A 154 14.94 -17.76 0.06
C GLN A 154 13.80 -18.73 0.37
N ARG A 155 13.04 -18.44 1.43
CA ARG A 155 11.89 -19.26 1.83
C ARG A 155 10.70 -18.89 0.96
N ASP A 156 9.96 -19.88 0.47
CA ASP A 156 8.68 -19.68 -0.20
C ASP A 156 7.63 -19.23 0.83
N LEU A 157 7.11 -18.02 0.64
CA LEU A 157 6.10 -17.42 1.50
C LEU A 157 4.66 -17.69 1.02
N THR A 158 4.44 -18.45 -0.04
CA THR A 158 3.11 -18.70 -0.64
C THR A 158 2.14 -19.32 0.35
N GLY A 159 2.59 -20.30 1.14
CA GLY A 159 1.77 -20.92 2.19
C GLY A 159 1.37 -19.93 3.28
N MET A 160 2.30 -19.05 3.68
CA MET A 160 2.03 -17.98 4.64
C MET A 160 1.04 -16.96 4.04
N GLY A 161 1.20 -16.59 2.77
CA GLY A 161 0.31 -15.67 2.07
C GLY A 161 -1.15 -16.14 2.11
N SER A 162 -1.42 -17.40 1.83
CA SER A 162 -2.77 -17.96 1.90
C SER A 162 -3.37 -17.86 3.31
N PHE A 163 -2.59 -18.12 4.35
CA PHE A 163 -3.02 -17.97 5.74
C PHE A 163 -3.31 -16.49 6.09
N LEU A 164 -2.45 -15.56 5.64
CA LEU A 164 -2.62 -14.12 5.88
C LEU A 164 -3.84 -13.55 5.17
N ILE A 165 -4.17 -14.03 3.96
CA ILE A 165 -5.41 -13.65 3.27
C ILE A 165 -6.64 -14.10 4.08
N MET A 166 -6.65 -15.30 4.64
CA MET A 166 -7.73 -15.71 5.54
C MET A 166 -7.80 -14.81 6.78
N GLY A 167 -6.65 -14.44 7.36
CA GLY A 167 -6.56 -13.47 8.44
C GLY A 167 -7.12 -12.10 8.07
N LEU A 168 -6.84 -11.63 6.86
CA LEU A 168 -7.38 -10.37 6.33
C LEU A 168 -8.93 -10.41 6.26
N PHE A 169 -9.51 -11.48 5.73
CA PHE A 169 -10.97 -11.66 5.74
C PHE A 169 -11.53 -11.70 7.16
N GLY A 170 -10.82 -12.36 8.09
CA GLY A 170 -11.18 -12.38 9.50
C GLY A 170 -11.22 -10.98 10.12
N ILE A 171 -10.21 -10.14 9.84
CA ILE A 171 -10.15 -8.75 10.29
C ILE A 171 -11.30 -7.93 9.70
N ILE A 172 -11.61 -8.08 8.42
CA ILE A 172 -12.71 -7.37 7.76
C ILE A 172 -14.04 -7.74 8.44
N LEU A 173 -14.31 -9.03 8.64
CA LEU A 173 -15.53 -9.49 9.30
C LEU A 173 -15.60 -9.03 10.76
N ALA A 174 -14.52 -9.14 11.52
CA ALA A 174 -14.43 -8.66 12.89
C ALA A 174 -14.66 -7.14 12.98
N SER A 175 -14.10 -6.37 12.04
CA SER A 175 -14.30 -4.91 11.97
C SER A 175 -15.77 -4.57 11.67
N LEU A 176 -16.40 -5.31 10.76
CA LEU A 176 -17.81 -5.13 10.44
C LEU A 176 -18.71 -5.43 11.66
N VAL A 177 -18.44 -6.51 12.38
CA VAL A 177 -19.15 -6.85 13.62
C VAL A 177 -18.92 -5.77 14.67
N ASN A 178 -17.68 -5.29 14.82
CA ASN A 178 -17.35 -4.26 15.81
C ASN A 178 -17.98 -2.89 15.51
N LEU A 179 -18.34 -2.62 14.27
CA LEU A 179 -19.14 -1.43 13.90
C LEU A 179 -20.47 -1.35 14.66
N PHE A 180 -21.08 -2.51 14.93
CA PHE A 180 -22.33 -2.64 15.69
C PHE A 180 -22.08 -2.76 17.20
N LEU A 181 -21.06 -3.54 17.62
CA LEU A 181 -20.74 -3.79 19.03
C LEU A 181 -20.07 -2.59 19.69
N LYS A 182 -19.32 -1.78 18.93
CA LYS A 182 -18.55 -0.61 19.42
C LYS A 182 -17.65 -0.94 20.63
N SER A 183 -17.05 -2.13 20.62
CA SER A 183 -16.22 -2.63 21.72
C SER A 183 -14.77 -2.17 21.56
N ASN A 184 -14.27 -1.41 22.53
CA ASN A 184 -12.87 -0.97 22.56
C ASN A 184 -11.89 -2.16 22.67
N ALA A 185 -12.26 -3.22 23.40
CA ALA A 185 -11.42 -4.42 23.51
C ALA A 185 -11.30 -5.13 22.16
N MET A 186 -12.40 -5.22 21.40
CA MET A 186 -12.39 -5.79 20.05
C MET A 186 -11.57 -4.93 19.09
N ASP A 187 -11.69 -3.60 19.16
CA ASP A 187 -10.89 -2.65 18.37
C ASP A 187 -9.38 -2.85 18.62
N PHE A 188 -8.99 -3.04 19.87
CA PHE A 188 -7.60 -3.30 20.26
C PHE A 188 -7.09 -4.65 19.68
N ILE A 189 -7.88 -5.72 19.81
CA ILE A 189 -7.52 -7.04 19.26
C ILE A 189 -7.41 -6.99 17.75
N ILE A 190 -8.40 -6.39 17.06
CA ILE A 190 -8.39 -6.21 15.60
C ILE A 190 -7.12 -5.46 15.18
N SER A 191 -6.71 -4.43 15.92
CA SER A 191 -5.54 -3.64 15.59
C SER A 191 -4.24 -4.43 15.74
N ILE A 192 -4.09 -5.24 16.80
CA ILE A 192 -2.91 -6.11 16.98
C ILE A 192 -2.84 -7.16 15.88
N VAL A 193 -3.93 -7.88 15.65
CA VAL A 193 -3.99 -8.91 14.61
C VAL A 193 -3.77 -8.29 13.23
N GLY A 194 -4.32 -7.09 13.00
CA GLY A 194 -4.14 -6.34 11.77
C GLY A 194 -2.67 -5.97 11.51
N VAL A 195 -1.95 -5.49 12.52
CA VAL A 195 -0.52 -5.21 12.39
C VAL A 195 0.25 -6.47 11.97
N LEU A 196 -0.01 -7.61 12.60
CA LEU A 196 0.66 -8.87 12.27
C LEU A 196 0.32 -9.35 10.85
N VAL A 197 -0.94 -9.27 10.45
CA VAL A 197 -1.40 -9.69 9.13
C VAL A 197 -0.79 -8.79 8.04
N PHE A 198 -0.89 -7.45 8.16
CA PHE A 198 -0.33 -6.55 7.14
C PHE A 198 1.20 -6.54 7.12
N ALA A 199 1.85 -6.77 8.25
CA ALA A 199 3.29 -7.01 8.32
C ALA A 199 3.70 -8.26 7.50
N GLY A 200 2.99 -9.36 7.68
CA GLY A 200 3.22 -10.58 6.91
C GLY A 200 2.88 -10.41 5.43
N LEU A 201 1.76 -9.75 5.08
CA LEU A 201 1.35 -9.46 3.71
C LEU A 201 2.41 -8.61 3.00
N THR A 202 2.98 -7.59 3.66
CA THR A 202 4.08 -6.78 3.10
C THR A 202 5.25 -7.64 2.61
N ALA A 203 5.67 -8.62 3.41
CA ALA A 203 6.77 -9.50 3.04
C ALA A 203 6.37 -10.45 1.90
N TRP A 204 5.20 -11.06 1.97
CA TRP A 204 4.69 -11.96 0.95
C TRP A 204 4.43 -11.25 -0.38
N ASP A 205 3.76 -10.08 -0.38
CA ASP A 205 3.50 -9.31 -1.59
C ASP A 205 4.80 -8.82 -2.23
N THR A 206 5.81 -8.45 -1.44
CA THR A 206 7.13 -8.12 -1.97
C THR A 206 7.76 -9.32 -2.71
N GLN A 207 7.71 -10.52 -2.13
CA GLN A 207 8.19 -11.73 -2.80
C GLN A 207 7.40 -12.02 -4.08
N LYS A 208 6.08 -11.97 -4.03
CA LYS A 208 5.19 -12.15 -5.18
C LYS A 208 5.47 -11.16 -6.31
N ILE A 209 5.70 -9.88 -5.99
CA ILE A 209 6.03 -8.85 -6.98
C ILE A 209 7.37 -9.13 -7.64
N LYS A 210 8.36 -9.60 -6.88
CA LYS A 210 9.65 -10.05 -7.41
C LYS A 210 9.46 -11.23 -8.40
N GLU A 211 8.60 -12.18 -8.06
CA GLU A 211 8.31 -13.36 -8.89
C GLU A 211 7.46 -13.03 -10.14
N MET A 212 6.68 -11.95 -10.11
CA MET A 212 5.90 -11.48 -11.26
C MET A 212 6.77 -10.91 -12.39
N TYR A 213 8.03 -10.58 -12.14
CA TYR A 213 8.92 -10.04 -13.16
C TYR A 213 9.25 -11.12 -14.21
N ASP A 214 9.02 -10.78 -15.49
CA ASP A 214 9.43 -11.59 -16.63
C ASP A 214 10.25 -10.71 -17.58
N PRO A 215 11.49 -11.09 -17.92
CA PRO A 215 12.33 -10.35 -18.85
C PRO A 215 11.77 -10.32 -20.29
N MET A 216 10.78 -11.17 -20.60
CA MET A 216 10.10 -11.20 -21.91
C MET A 216 8.88 -10.29 -21.98
N ASP A 217 8.46 -9.68 -20.85
CA ASP A 217 7.34 -8.76 -20.85
C ASP A 217 7.64 -7.52 -21.73
N ASP A 218 6.66 -7.11 -22.52
CA ASP A 218 6.70 -5.81 -23.18
C ASP A 218 6.54 -4.66 -22.18
N GLY A 219 6.81 -3.44 -22.62
CA GLY A 219 6.71 -2.24 -21.76
C GLY A 219 5.30 -2.00 -21.20
N THR A 220 4.24 -2.52 -21.85
CA THR A 220 2.85 -2.40 -21.42
C THR A 220 2.55 -3.40 -20.31
N ILE A 221 2.94 -4.66 -20.50
CA ILE A 221 2.72 -5.73 -19.51
C ILE A 221 3.56 -5.44 -18.26
N GLY A 222 4.86 -5.18 -18.41
CA GLY A 222 5.73 -4.83 -17.30
C GLY A 222 5.29 -3.56 -16.56
N GLY A 223 4.74 -2.59 -17.29
CA GLY A 223 4.15 -1.37 -16.70
C GLY A 223 2.90 -1.65 -15.85
N ARG A 224 1.99 -2.50 -16.33
CA ARG A 224 0.79 -2.93 -15.58
C ARG A 224 1.16 -3.73 -14.33
N LYS A 225 2.09 -4.69 -14.45
CA LYS A 225 2.63 -5.46 -13.31
C LYS A 225 3.23 -4.54 -12.25
N ALA A 226 3.98 -3.52 -12.66
CA ALA A 226 4.56 -2.54 -11.73
C ALA A 226 3.48 -1.70 -11.01
N VAL A 227 2.41 -1.30 -11.70
CA VAL A 227 1.28 -0.58 -11.07
C VAL A 227 0.53 -1.47 -10.08
N MET A 228 0.26 -2.73 -10.43
CA MET A 228 -0.41 -3.68 -9.52
C MET A 228 0.44 -4.01 -8.30
N GLY A 229 1.75 -4.22 -8.50
CA GLY A 229 2.68 -4.40 -7.38
C GLY A 229 2.73 -3.18 -6.46
N ALA A 230 2.77 -1.96 -7.05
CA ALA A 230 2.71 -0.73 -6.27
C ALA A 230 1.40 -0.56 -5.51
N LEU A 231 0.26 -0.95 -6.10
CA LEU A 231 -1.04 -0.92 -5.45
C LEU A 231 -1.10 -1.89 -4.27
N SER A 232 -0.62 -3.14 -4.42
CA SER A 232 -0.56 -4.11 -3.32
C SER A 232 0.25 -3.58 -2.14
N LEU A 233 1.50 -3.15 -2.39
CA LEU A 233 2.36 -2.61 -1.33
C LEU A 233 1.81 -1.31 -0.72
N TYR A 234 1.15 -0.48 -1.52
CA TYR A 234 0.48 0.72 -1.02
C TYR A 234 -0.66 0.37 -0.06
N LEU A 235 -1.49 -0.62 -0.41
CA LEU A 235 -2.58 -1.10 0.46
C LEU A 235 -2.04 -1.69 1.77
N ASP A 236 -0.99 -2.49 1.69
CA ASP A 236 -0.33 -3.05 2.88
C ASP A 236 0.19 -1.94 3.79
N PHE A 237 0.89 -0.95 3.21
CA PHE A 237 1.43 0.17 3.96
C PHE A 237 0.35 1.00 4.65
N ILE A 238 -0.69 1.41 3.92
CA ILE A 238 -1.78 2.23 4.48
C ILE A 238 -2.52 1.48 5.59
N ASN A 239 -2.81 0.19 5.39
CA ASN A 239 -3.49 -0.59 6.40
C ASN A 239 -2.59 -0.83 7.63
N LEU A 240 -1.30 -1.15 7.43
CA LEU A 240 -0.34 -1.26 8.54
C LEU A 240 -0.26 0.05 9.34
N PHE A 241 -0.16 1.18 8.66
CA PHE A 241 -0.17 2.50 9.28
C PHE A 241 -1.46 2.75 10.08
N LEU A 242 -2.64 2.47 9.51
CA LEU A 242 -3.92 2.67 10.19
C LEU A 242 -4.07 1.76 11.41
N MET A 243 -3.64 0.50 11.33
CA MET A 243 -3.67 -0.43 12.48
C MET A 243 -2.71 0.02 13.59
N LEU A 244 -1.49 0.46 13.23
CA LEU A 244 -0.55 1.03 14.19
C LEU A 244 -1.08 2.34 14.79
N LEU A 245 -1.71 3.21 13.99
CA LEU A 245 -2.29 4.47 14.48
C LEU A 245 -3.43 4.22 15.48
N ARG A 246 -4.26 3.20 15.26
CA ARG A 246 -5.31 2.79 16.21
C ARG A 246 -4.72 2.25 17.51
N LEU A 247 -3.57 1.56 17.44
CA LEU A 247 -2.95 0.88 18.57
C LEU A 247 -2.16 1.84 19.47
N VAL A 248 -1.37 2.74 18.86
CA VAL A 248 -0.40 3.58 19.60
C VAL A 248 -0.58 5.09 19.36
N GLY A 249 -1.62 5.49 18.61
CA GLY A 249 -1.90 6.89 18.31
C GLY A 249 -2.57 7.61 19.47
N ASP A 250 -2.14 8.85 19.74
CA ASP A 250 -2.75 9.73 20.73
C ASP A 250 -3.99 10.36 20.10
N ARG A 251 -5.16 10.03 20.64
CA ARG A 251 -6.45 10.63 20.23
C ARG A 251 -6.57 12.05 20.81
N ARG A 252 -7.26 12.91 20.05
CA ARG A 252 -7.60 14.28 20.50
C ARG A 252 -8.73 14.26 21.51
#